data_d3ac5dcd7cea0b1dfdded329ad3c2d03
#
_entry.id   d3ac5dcd7cea0b1dfdded329ad3c2d03
#
_cell.length_a   1.000
_cell.length_b   1.000
_cell.length_c   1.000
_cell.angle_alpha   90.00
_cell.angle_beta   90.00
_cell.angle_gamma   90.00
#
_symmetry.space_group_name_H-M   'P 1'
#
loop_
_entity.id
_entity.type
_entity.pdbx_description
1 polymer ?
#
loop_
_entity_poly.entity_id
_entity_poly.type
_entity_poly.pdbx_seq_one_letter_code
_entity_poly.pdbx_strand_id
1 'polypeptide(L)'
;MKFVEEVVVEEFLPTFRSLLAADLRERGLTQQAVADVLGVSQSAVSKYATGDVAQNELVAEDERVRDLVERVGEGLASGDMSRVQALVETEVLIRRLEAPGDVFARLHEADVPELAAYEGDFRVHDPESELLARERVRSSVGRGVRALEHAGGFATLVPNV
;
A
#
# COMPACT_ATOMS: atom_id res chain seq x y z
N MET A 1 12.14 17.42 17.80
CA MET A 1 12.68 16.14 17.33
C MET A 1 11.54 15.47 16.59
N LYS A 2 11.72 15.16 15.31
CA LYS A 2 10.72 14.48 14.47
C LYS A 2 11.28 13.12 14.03
N PHE A 3 10.49 12.08 14.13
CA PHE A 3 10.88 10.73 13.72
C PHE A 3 10.41 10.45 12.29
N VAL A 4 11.05 9.50 11.61
CA VAL A 4 10.64 9.13 10.24
C VAL A 4 9.22 8.55 10.19
N GLU A 5 8.79 7.89 11.24
CA GLU A 5 7.41 7.41 11.39
C GLU A 5 6.38 8.54 11.40
N GLU A 6 6.74 9.73 11.91
CA GLU A 6 5.86 10.91 11.85
C GLU A 6 5.76 11.43 10.42
N VAL A 7 6.83 11.35 9.61
CA VAL A 7 6.77 11.64 8.17
C VAL A 7 5.80 10.68 7.46
N VAL A 8 5.86 9.39 7.79
CA VAL A 8 4.92 8.40 7.24
C VAL A 8 3.47 8.76 7.59
N VAL A 9 3.20 9.10 8.84
CA VAL A 9 1.85 9.39 9.33
C VAL A 9 1.31 10.72 8.78
N GLU A 10 2.14 11.75 8.69
CA GLU A 10 1.72 13.11 8.34
C GLU A 10 1.72 13.35 6.82
N GLU A 11 2.65 12.75 6.08
CA GLU A 11 2.87 13.05 4.67
C GLU A 11 2.43 11.90 3.75
N PHE A 12 2.86 10.66 4.06
CA PHE A 12 2.58 9.51 3.19
C PHE A 12 1.15 9.00 3.33
N LEU A 13 0.70 8.67 4.54
CA LEU A 13 -0.60 8.01 4.73
C LEU A 13 -1.78 8.85 4.24
N PRO A 14 -1.87 10.18 4.49
CA PRO A 14 -2.94 11.00 3.95
C PRO A 14 -2.92 11.04 2.43
N THR A 15 -1.73 11.20 1.83
CA THR A 15 -1.54 11.24 0.38
C THR A 15 -1.92 9.92 -0.27
N PHE A 16 -1.36 8.80 0.21
CA PHE A 16 -1.63 7.47 -0.31
C PHE A 16 -3.12 7.09 -0.21
N ARG A 17 -3.76 7.35 0.95
CA ARG A 17 -5.20 7.09 1.13
C ARG A 17 -6.07 7.94 0.21
N SER A 18 -5.68 9.19 -0.03
CA SER A 18 -6.38 10.08 -0.94
C SER A 18 -6.32 9.56 -2.38
N LEU A 19 -5.14 9.19 -2.85
CA LEU A 19 -4.93 8.63 -4.18
C LEU A 19 -5.68 7.29 -4.35
N LEU A 20 -5.57 6.40 -3.38
CA LEU A 20 -6.23 5.09 -3.42
C LEU A 20 -7.76 5.23 -3.34
N ALA A 21 -8.28 6.16 -2.54
CA ALA A 21 -9.72 6.42 -2.48
C ALA A 21 -10.26 6.94 -3.81
N ALA A 22 -9.52 7.83 -4.48
CA ALA A 22 -9.86 8.32 -5.81
C ALA A 22 -9.89 7.18 -6.84
N ASP A 23 -8.84 6.38 -6.90
CA ASP A 23 -8.73 5.24 -7.82
C ASP A 23 -9.86 4.21 -7.61
N LEU A 24 -10.15 3.84 -6.36
CA LEU A 24 -11.25 2.92 -6.05
C LEU A 24 -12.63 3.50 -6.44
N ARG A 25 -12.82 4.81 -6.30
CA ARG A 25 -14.05 5.49 -6.75
C ARG A 25 -14.17 5.49 -8.27
N GLU A 26 -13.08 5.74 -8.98
CA GLU A 26 -13.02 5.68 -10.45
C GLU A 26 -13.34 4.26 -10.97
N ARG A 27 -12.92 3.23 -10.23
CA ARG A 27 -13.28 1.82 -10.50
C ARG A 27 -14.71 1.45 -10.14
N GLY A 28 -15.50 2.40 -9.64
CA GLY A 28 -16.94 2.24 -9.42
C GLY A 28 -17.32 1.78 -8.00
N LEU A 29 -16.41 1.70 -7.04
CA LEU A 29 -16.77 1.39 -5.67
C LEU A 29 -17.59 2.53 -5.06
N THR A 30 -18.60 2.18 -4.24
CA THR A 30 -19.35 3.16 -3.47
C THR A 30 -18.47 3.78 -2.38
N GLN A 31 -18.83 4.96 -1.91
CA GLN A 31 -18.13 5.63 -0.81
C GLN A 31 -18.08 4.75 0.45
N GLN A 32 -19.16 4.01 0.73
CA GLN A 32 -19.19 3.05 1.83
C GLN A 32 -18.19 1.91 1.61
N ALA A 33 -18.17 1.32 0.42
CA ALA A 33 -17.25 0.24 0.09
C ALA A 33 -15.78 0.69 0.21
N VAL A 34 -15.46 1.91 -0.23
CA VAL A 34 -14.12 2.49 -0.06
C VAL A 34 -13.79 2.67 1.41
N ALA A 35 -14.72 3.19 2.22
CA ALA A 35 -14.54 3.35 3.66
C ALA A 35 -14.27 2.00 4.36
N ASP A 36 -15.02 0.97 4.01
CA ASP A 36 -14.86 -0.38 4.54
C ASP A 36 -13.51 -1.01 4.14
N VAL A 37 -13.10 -0.83 2.89
CA VAL A 37 -11.82 -1.34 2.36
C VAL A 37 -10.64 -0.65 3.04
N LEU A 38 -10.67 0.69 3.13
CA LEU A 38 -9.59 1.47 3.73
C LEU A 38 -9.59 1.45 5.27
N GLY A 39 -10.66 0.96 5.89
CA GLY A 39 -10.81 0.96 7.34
C GLY A 39 -10.94 2.37 7.94
N VAL A 40 -11.58 3.29 7.21
CA VAL A 40 -11.79 4.69 7.61
C VAL A 40 -13.28 5.03 7.63
N SER A 41 -13.63 6.21 8.15
CA SER A 41 -15.02 6.68 8.11
C SER A 41 -15.42 7.16 6.71
N GLN A 42 -16.72 7.12 6.38
CA GLN A 42 -17.24 7.72 5.15
C GLN A 42 -16.91 9.21 5.04
N SER A 43 -16.93 9.94 6.16
CA SER A 43 -16.55 11.35 6.18
C SER A 43 -15.09 11.58 5.80
N ALA A 44 -14.19 10.64 6.15
CA ALA A 44 -12.81 10.68 5.71
C ALA A 44 -12.69 10.44 4.20
N VAL A 45 -13.41 9.45 3.66
CA VAL A 45 -13.46 9.20 2.20
C VAL A 45 -14.00 10.43 1.46
N SER A 46 -15.02 11.09 2.00
CA SER A 46 -15.53 12.34 1.42
C SER A 46 -14.46 13.41 1.33
N LYS A 47 -13.68 13.63 2.40
CA LYS A 47 -12.57 14.59 2.40
C LYS A 47 -11.47 14.25 1.40
N TYR A 48 -11.16 12.97 1.25
CA TYR A 48 -10.22 12.51 0.21
C TYR A 48 -10.74 12.83 -1.20
N ALA A 49 -12.02 12.60 -1.45
CA ALA A 49 -12.63 12.82 -2.75
C ALA A 49 -12.79 14.31 -3.11
N THR A 50 -12.97 15.20 -2.11
CA THR A 50 -13.10 16.64 -2.31
C THR A 50 -11.77 17.39 -2.33
N GLY A 51 -10.66 16.71 -2.08
CA GLY A 51 -9.34 17.34 -2.02
C GLY A 51 -9.10 18.14 -0.73
N ASP A 52 -9.95 17.96 0.29
CA ASP A 52 -9.80 18.65 1.59
C ASP A 52 -8.65 18.09 2.45
N VAL A 53 -7.97 17.06 1.97
CA VAL A 53 -6.78 16.50 2.60
C VAL A 53 -5.57 16.96 1.80
N ALA A 54 -4.64 17.64 2.48
CA ALA A 54 -3.38 18.04 1.88
C ALA A 54 -2.61 16.78 1.42
N GLN A 55 -2.13 16.82 0.18
CA GLN A 55 -1.28 15.78 -0.39
C GLN A 55 0.15 16.31 -0.49
N ASN A 56 1.11 15.48 -0.12
CA ASN A 56 2.51 15.79 -0.32
C ASN A 56 2.88 15.50 -1.77
N GLU A 57 3.37 16.51 -2.51
CA GLU A 57 3.69 16.40 -3.93
C GLU A 57 4.78 15.37 -4.20
N LEU A 58 5.84 15.30 -3.38
CA LEU A 58 6.92 14.33 -3.56
C LEU A 58 6.42 12.89 -3.44
N VAL A 59 5.45 12.67 -2.56
CA VAL A 59 4.81 11.35 -2.41
C VAL A 59 3.85 11.08 -3.57
N ALA A 60 3.02 12.07 -3.94
CA ALA A 60 2.00 11.90 -4.97
C ALA A 60 2.60 11.72 -6.38
N GLU A 61 3.78 12.29 -6.63
CA GLU A 61 4.47 12.21 -7.92
C GLU A 61 5.42 11.03 -8.04
N ASP A 62 5.74 10.34 -6.94
CA ASP A 62 6.60 9.16 -6.97
C ASP A 62 5.94 8.01 -7.76
N GLU A 63 6.62 7.54 -8.81
CA GLU A 63 6.10 6.50 -9.70
C GLU A 63 5.76 5.20 -8.96
N ARG A 64 6.55 4.82 -7.95
CA ARG A 64 6.33 3.61 -7.14
C ARG A 64 5.06 3.73 -6.32
N VAL A 65 4.74 4.92 -5.83
CA VAL A 65 3.49 5.20 -5.10
C VAL A 65 2.31 5.08 -6.06
N ARG A 66 2.39 5.66 -7.25
CA ARG A 66 1.34 5.58 -8.27
C ARG A 66 1.10 4.14 -8.74
N ASP A 67 2.18 3.41 -9.03
CA ASP A 67 2.11 1.99 -9.42
C ASP A 67 1.48 1.13 -8.32
N LEU A 68 1.79 1.42 -7.06
CA LEU A 68 1.18 0.71 -5.94
C LEU A 68 -0.31 1.05 -5.81
N VAL A 69 -0.68 2.33 -5.93
CA VAL A 69 -2.10 2.75 -5.89
C VAL A 69 -2.90 2.04 -6.97
N GLU A 70 -2.42 2.03 -8.22
CA GLU A 70 -3.09 1.37 -9.33
C GLU A 70 -3.25 -0.14 -9.09
N ARG A 71 -2.15 -0.82 -8.72
CA ARG A 71 -2.15 -2.27 -8.48
C ARG A 71 -3.03 -2.67 -7.30
N VAL A 72 -2.96 -1.93 -6.20
CA VAL A 72 -3.78 -2.19 -5.00
C VAL A 72 -5.24 -1.87 -5.29
N GLY A 73 -5.51 -0.76 -5.96
CA GLY A 73 -6.87 -0.37 -6.34
C GLY A 73 -7.54 -1.39 -7.25
N GLU A 74 -6.83 -1.86 -8.29
CA GLU A 74 -7.32 -2.93 -9.17
C GLU A 74 -7.59 -4.23 -8.39
N GLY A 75 -6.61 -4.67 -7.59
CA GLY A 75 -6.73 -5.92 -6.86
C GLY A 75 -7.82 -5.91 -5.79
N LEU A 76 -8.03 -4.78 -5.11
CA LEU A 76 -9.10 -4.63 -4.11
C LEU A 76 -10.47 -4.52 -4.79
N ALA A 77 -10.57 -3.81 -5.92
CA ALA A 77 -11.83 -3.63 -6.64
C ALA A 77 -12.31 -4.94 -7.30
N SER A 78 -11.39 -5.73 -7.86
CA SER A 78 -11.70 -7.05 -8.45
C SER A 78 -11.88 -8.16 -7.42
N GLY A 79 -11.40 -7.97 -6.18
CA GLY A 79 -11.34 -9.01 -5.15
C GLY A 79 -10.17 -9.99 -5.30
N ASP A 80 -9.23 -9.71 -6.20
CA ASP A 80 -8.04 -10.55 -6.40
C ASP A 80 -6.94 -10.29 -5.37
N MET A 81 -7.03 -9.17 -4.63
CA MET A 81 -6.13 -8.81 -3.56
C MET A 81 -6.87 -8.69 -2.23
N SER A 82 -6.35 -9.32 -1.20
CA SER A 82 -6.85 -9.14 0.17
C SER A 82 -6.34 -7.83 0.78
N ARG A 83 -7.06 -7.31 1.78
CA ARG A 83 -6.60 -6.14 2.55
C ARG A 83 -5.24 -6.37 3.24
N VAL A 84 -4.99 -7.61 3.69
CA VAL A 84 -3.69 -7.96 4.29
C VAL A 84 -2.57 -7.86 3.27
N GLN A 85 -2.79 -8.36 2.06
CA GLN A 85 -1.81 -8.24 0.98
C GLN A 85 -1.56 -6.77 0.61
N ALA A 86 -2.60 -5.97 0.48
CA ALA A 86 -2.48 -4.54 0.23
C ALA A 86 -1.66 -3.82 1.32
N LEU A 87 -1.89 -4.15 2.60
CA LEU A 87 -1.10 -3.64 3.72
C LEU A 87 0.38 -4.05 3.61
N VAL A 88 0.66 -5.34 3.34
CA VAL A 88 2.03 -5.83 3.22
C VAL A 88 2.77 -5.13 2.07
N GLU A 89 2.14 -4.97 0.91
CA GLU A 89 2.75 -4.28 -0.22
C GLU A 89 3.00 -2.80 0.07
N THR A 90 2.08 -2.15 0.78
CA THR A 90 2.25 -0.76 1.22
C THR A 90 3.39 -0.62 2.23
N GLU A 91 3.48 -1.50 3.23
CA GLU A 91 4.58 -1.52 4.20
C GLU A 91 5.94 -1.70 3.53
N VAL A 92 6.03 -2.58 2.54
CA VAL A 92 7.28 -2.78 1.78
C VAL A 92 7.66 -1.50 1.02
N LEU A 93 6.70 -0.80 0.41
CA LEU A 93 6.98 0.48 -0.24
C LEU A 93 7.44 1.52 0.78
N ILE A 94 6.78 1.63 1.94
CA ILE A 94 7.19 2.55 3.01
C ILE A 94 8.67 2.33 3.35
N ARG A 95 9.09 1.08 3.56
CA ARG A 95 10.51 0.76 3.86
C ARG A 95 11.47 1.16 2.75
N ARG A 96 11.06 1.02 1.49
CA ARG A 96 11.88 1.48 0.35
C ARG A 96 12.02 2.99 0.32
N LEU A 97 10.93 3.72 0.60
CA LEU A 97 10.92 5.19 0.61
C LEU A 97 11.74 5.78 1.78
N GLU A 98 12.05 4.99 2.81
CA GLU A 98 12.95 5.34 3.92
C GLU A 98 14.43 5.25 3.54
N ALA A 99 14.78 4.68 2.37
CA ALA A 99 16.16 4.51 1.97
C ALA A 99 16.94 5.85 1.92
N PRO A 100 18.27 5.85 2.15
CA PRO A 100 19.07 7.06 2.12
C PRO A 100 18.90 7.83 0.81
N GLY A 101 18.59 9.15 0.91
CA GLY A 101 18.34 10.00 -0.24
C GLY A 101 16.99 9.79 -0.93
N ASP A 102 16.16 8.88 -0.46
CA ASP A 102 14.81 8.65 -0.98
C ASP A 102 13.77 9.61 -0.37
N VAL A 103 12.50 9.47 -0.73
CA VAL A 103 11.43 10.43 -0.43
C VAL A 103 11.34 10.73 1.07
N PHE A 104 11.25 9.70 1.92
CA PHE A 104 11.07 9.95 3.36
C PHE A 104 12.36 10.44 4.03
N ALA A 105 13.53 9.98 3.58
CA ALA A 105 14.80 10.52 4.06
C ALA A 105 14.89 12.01 3.75
N ARG A 106 14.55 12.44 2.53
CA ARG A 106 14.56 13.84 2.12
C ARG A 106 13.55 14.69 2.91
N LEU A 107 12.32 14.19 3.12
CA LEU A 107 11.32 14.87 3.92
C LEU A 107 11.76 14.99 5.39
N HIS A 108 12.33 13.94 5.95
CA HIS A 108 12.84 13.91 7.31
C HIS A 108 14.03 14.87 7.48
N GLU A 109 14.96 14.88 6.53
CA GLU A 109 16.11 15.80 6.51
C GLU A 109 15.69 17.27 6.37
N ALA A 110 14.57 17.55 5.67
CA ALA A 110 14.02 18.90 5.59
C ALA A 110 13.53 19.40 6.96
N ASP A 111 12.98 18.51 7.79
CA ASP A 111 12.52 18.82 9.14
C ASP A 111 13.65 18.77 10.21
N VAL A 112 14.68 17.94 9.96
CA VAL A 112 15.83 17.72 10.85
C VAL A 112 17.13 17.79 10.02
N PRO A 113 17.60 19.01 9.66
CA PRO A 113 18.75 19.19 8.75
C PRO A 113 20.05 18.53 9.22
N GLU A 114 20.18 18.28 10.52
CA GLU A 114 21.36 17.63 11.10
C GLU A 114 21.53 16.18 10.61
N LEU A 115 20.45 15.54 10.15
CA LEU A 115 20.49 14.20 9.58
C LEU A 115 21.30 14.10 8.28
N ALA A 116 21.35 15.15 7.49
CA ALA A 116 22.13 15.19 6.27
C ALA A 116 23.63 15.02 6.50
N ALA A 117 24.11 15.38 7.69
CA ALA A 117 25.51 15.24 8.10
C ALA A 117 25.81 13.92 8.86
N TYR A 118 24.80 13.10 9.11
CA TYR A 118 24.95 11.86 9.86
C TYR A 118 25.36 10.70 8.94
N GLU A 119 26.55 10.15 9.16
CA GLU A 119 27.11 9.08 8.33
C GLU A 119 26.65 7.66 8.73
N GLY A 120 25.89 7.52 9.83
CA GLY A 120 25.42 6.21 10.32
C GLY A 120 24.15 5.74 9.63
N ASP A 121 24.10 4.46 9.29
CA ASP A 121 22.85 3.81 8.88
C ASP A 121 22.12 3.25 10.12
N PHE A 122 20.95 3.83 10.44
CA PHE A 122 20.11 3.40 11.56
C PHE A 122 18.87 2.62 11.10
N ARG A 123 18.78 2.27 9.81
CA ARG A 123 17.65 1.55 9.23
C ARG A 123 17.86 0.06 9.33
N VAL A 124 16.91 -0.61 9.97
CA VAL A 124 17.03 -2.01 10.37
C VAL A 124 16.25 -2.96 9.42
N HIS A 125 15.51 -2.41 8.43
CA HIS A 125 14.60 -3.22 7.63
C HIS A 125 15.00 -3.30 6.16
N ASP A 126 15.13 -4.55 5.67
CA ASP A 126 15.31 -4.86 4.26
C ASP A 126 13.96 -4.76 3.53
N PRO A 127 13.81 -3.89 2.52
CA PRO A 127 12.59 -3.80 1.71
C PRO A 127 12.29 -5.06 0.89
N GLU A 128 13.27 -5.90 0.62
CA GLU A 128 13.13 -7.22 -0.02
C GLU A 128 12.74 -8.31 0.99
N SER A 129 12.07 -7.93 2.07
CA SER A 129 11.78 -8.82 3.18
C SER A 129 11.06 -10.10 2.74
N GLU A 130 11.40 -11.19 3.44
CA GLU A 130 10.75 -12.50 3.33
C GLU A 130 9.21 -12.42 3.47
N LEU A 131 8.72 -11.38 4.16
CA LEU A 131 7.31 -11.11 4.36
C LEU A 131 6.55 -10.87 3.05
N LEU A 132 7.09 -10.02 2.16
CA LEU A 132 6.48 -9.74 0.86
C LEU A 132 6.50 -10.98 -0.03
N ALA A 133 7.64 -11.69 -0.06
CA ALA A 133 7.77 -12.91 -0.83
C ALA A 133 6.75 -13.97 -0.39
N ARG A 134 6.62 -14.19 0.92
CA ARG A 134 5.64 -15.13 1.49
C ARG A 134 4.21 -14.76 1.18
N GLU A 135 3.84 -13.47 1.30
CA GLU A 135 2.47 -13.02 1.03
C GLU A 135 2.13 -13.08 -0.46
N ARG A 136 3.07 -12.75 -1.34
CA ARG A 136 2.88 -12.92 -2.80
C ARG A 136 2.68 -14.37 -3.21
N VAL A 137 3.48 -15.29 -2.67
CA VAL A 137 3.33 -16.75 -2.90
C VAL A 137 1.98 -17.22 -2.40
N ARG A 138 1.61 -16.88 -1.16
CA ARG A 138 0.32 -17.24 -0.56
C ARG A 138 -0.86 -16.76 -1.38
N SER A 139 -0.82 -15.51 -1.84
CA SER A 139 -1.87 -14.93 -2.68
C SER A 139 -1.95 -15.59 -4.05
N SER A 140 -0.81 -15.89 -4.67
CA SER A 140 -0.76 -16.59 -5.98
C SER A 140 -1.29 -18.00 -5.88
N VAL A 141 -0.94 -18.73 -4.82
CA VAL A 141 -1.48 -20.08 -4.55
C VAL A 141 -2.99 -20.00 -4.32
N GLY A 142 -3.46 -19.03 -3.51
CA GLY A 142 -4.89 -18.84 -3.26
C GLY A 142 -5.69 -18.54 -4.53
N ARG A 143 -5.15 -17.74 -5.46
CA ARG A 143 -5.78 -17.50 -6.78
C ARG A 143 -5.80 -18.77 -7.63
N GLY A 144 -4.69 -19.51 -7.67
CA GLY A 144 -4.61 -20.77 -8.40
C GLY A 144 -5.60 -21.81 -7.90
N VAL A 145 -5.74 -21.95 -6.59
CA VAL A 145 -6.72 -22.84 -5.96
C VAL A 145 -8.14 -22.46 -6.35
N ARG A 146 -8.52 -21.16 -6.22
CA ARG A 146 -9.85 -20.70 -6.62
C ARG A 146 -10.14 -20.91 -8.11
N ALA A 147 -9.15 -20.66 -8.96
CA ALA A 147 -9.29 -20.90 -10.40
C ALA A 147 -9.53 -22.39 -10.71
N LEU A 148 -8.86 -23.30 -10.01
CA LEU A 148 -9.06 -24.74 -10.13
C LEU A 148 -10.43 -25.18 -9.60
N GLU A 149 -10.90 -24.61 -8.48
CA GLU A 149 -12.24 -24.86 -7.94
C GLU A 149 -13.33 -24.44 -8.95
N HIS A 150 -13.21 -23.25 -9.53
CA HIS A 150 -14.16 -22.77 -10.57
C HIS A 150 -14.12 -23.59 -11.85
N ALA A 151 -12.95 -24.13 -12.22
CA ALA A 151 -12.79 -25.00 -13.37
C ALA A 151 -13.21 -26.45 -13.11
N GLY A 152 -13.69 -26.78 -11.90
CA GLY A 152 -14.07 -28.15 -11.51
C GLY A 152 -12.87 -29.11 -11.35
N GLY A 153 -11.65 -28.57 -11.31
CA GLY A 153 -10.42 -29.37 -11.33
C GLY A 153 -10.16 -30.22 -10.10
N PHE A 154 -10.77 -29.91 -8.95
CA PHE A 154 -10.63 -30.71 -7.73
C PHE A 154 -11.45 -32.00 -7.73
N ALA A 155 -12.52 -32.08 -8.49
CA ALA A 155 -13.36 -33.28 -8.57
C ALA A 155 -12.66 -34.46 -9.23
N THR A 156 -11.59 -34.23 -9.97
CA THR A 156 -10.84 -35.25 -10.70
C THR A 156 -9.56 -35.71 -10.01
N LEU A 157 -9.17 -35.09 -8.89
CA LEU A 157 -7.91 -35.43 -8.19
C LEU A 157 -8.12 -36.27 -6.90
N VAL A 158 -9.35 -36.60 -6.53
CA VAL A 158 -9.62 -37.52 -5.42
C VAL A 158 -9.85 -38.91 -6.04
N PRO A 159 -8.94 -39.88 -5.88
CA PRO A 159 -9.22 -41.25 -6.25
C PRO A 159 -10.39 -41.74 -5.39
N ASN A 160 -11.44 -42.24 -6.02
CA ASN A 160 -12.45 -43.01 -5.32
C ASN A 160 -11.76 -44.21 -4.63
N VAL A 161 -11.66 -44.12 -3.30
CA VAL A 161 -11.37 -45.24 -2.44
C VAL A 161 -12.67 -45.82 -1.93
#